data_57d9db3c175f4db4d2f37d75a1c7ce5f
#
_entry.id   57d9db3c175f4db4d2f37d75a1c7ce5f
#
_cell.length_a   1.000
_cell.length_b   1.000
_cell.length_c   1.000
_cell.angle_alpha   90.00
_cell.angle_beta   90.00
_cell.angle_gamma   90.00
#
_symmetry.space_group_name_H-M   'P 1'
#
loop_
_entity.id
_entity.type
_entity.pdbx_description
1 polymer ?
#
loop_
_entity_poly.entity_id
_entity_poly.type
_entity_poly.pdbx_seq_one_letter_code
_entity_poly.pdbx_strand_id
1 'polypeptide(L)'
;MHDAVKYFVIAVQGRAKGWAFMKKSTIFAPVMHFTLKRYTTHYRALVSLGVPIVVGQIGNVVLGFADTLMIGHHSMMELAAASFVTTMFTLIVIFAMGFSYGLTPIVGAMFGRGEKEEIGGILRNSLAANGLMAVILLSVSVVFYLNLHRMGQPVELLPYMRSYLLVNIVSLPFLCMFNAFKQFYDGITDTRVPMFVILGGNVLNIFGNYVLIYGAFGMPELGLLGAGISTMVSRIVMFVAFVAVFVFHRSYAPYRRGYAAGRLNRADFRRINTLGWPVAMQLGMECAAFSLSAIFVGWIGITALAAHQVTLTASQLLYMVNSGMAAAIAVRVSYFHGQGDTVAVRDAAYAGFHVIMLIAFVLSVPVFLLRNTFSYWFTDSAEVCVLVSQTVIPLIVYQFGDGLQYTFCQRPSRHFVRASAHLDSLFLLFRGVVAARLVPRHTQRLGPCRRLERVSRVLAVRRHTLLALLHSTPQTALKWLLRPFFMPYVLRRSGFVAINPL
;
A
#
# COMPACT_ATOMS: atom_id res chain seq x y z
N MET A 1 9.41 -27.14 -18.99
CA MET A 1 10.08 -25.88 -18.65
C MET A 1 11.02 -25.43 -19.79
N HIS A 2 11.70 -26.33 -20.47
CA HIS A 2 12.55 -26.02 -21.64
C HIS A 2 11.73 -25.46 -22.82
N ASP A 3 10.52 -25.98 -23.05
CA ASP A 3 9.66 -25.54 -24.14
C ASP A 3 9.05 -24.15 -23.92
N ALA A 4 8.70 -23.77 -22.70
CA ALA A 4 8.18 -22.43 -22.39
C ALA A 4 9.23 -21.31 -22.62
N VAL A 5 10.51 -21.59 -22.32
CA VAL A 5 11.61 -20.67 -22.61
C VAL A 5 11.88 -20.59 -24.10
N LYS A 6 11.76 -21.70 -24.83
CA LYS A 6 11.93 -21.76 -26.28
C LYS A 6 10.84 -20.94 -27.00
N TYR A 7 9.59 -21.04 -26.55
CA TYR A 7 8.48 -20.24 -27.10
C TYR A 7 8.61 -18.74 -26.77
N PHE A 8 9.16 -18.40 -25.59
CA PHE A 8 9.43 -17.00 -25.24
C PHE A 8 10.57 -16.41 -26.09
N VAL A 9 11.64 -17.16 -26.32
CA VAL A 9 12.77 -16.72 -27.17
C VAL A 9 12.34 -16.58 -28.63
N ILE A 10 11.53 -17.50 -29.17
CA ILE A 10 10.98 -17.42 -30.53
C ILE A 10 10.02 -16.24 -30.68
N ALA A 11 9.23 -15.92 -29.64
CA ALA A 11 8.35 -14.75 -29.62
C ALA A 11 9.14 -13.43 -29.61
N VAL A 12 10.29 -13.38 -28.93
CA VAL A 12 11.17 -12.20 -28.90
C VAL A 12 11.93 -12.04 -30.23
N GLN A 13 12.43 -13.13 -30.82
CA GLN A 13 13.14 -13.10 -32.11
C GLN A 13 12.20 -12.83 -33.31
N GLY A 14 10.96 -13.33 -33.28
CA GLY A 14 9.96 -13.04 -34.30
C GLY A 14 9.50 -11.56 -34.30
N ARG A 15 9.62 -10.87 -33.19
CA ARG A 15 9.31 -9.43 -33.06
C ARG A 15 10.34 -8.51 -33.68
N ALA A 16 11.60 -8.95 -33.84
CA ALA A 16 12.64 -8.12 -34.51
C ALA A 16 12.29 -7.82 -35.98
N LYS A 17 11.61 -8.74 -36.69
CA LYS A 17 11.07 -8.50 -38.04
C LYS A 17 9.76 -7.71 -38.03
N GLY A 18 8.96 -7.80 -37.00
CA GLY A 18 7.74 -7.01 -36.82
C GLY A 18 7.99 -5.53 -36.52
N TRP A 19 9.10 -5.20 -35.85
CA TRP A 19 9.51 -3.81 -35.57
C TRP A 19 9.90 -3.04 -36.84
N ALA A 20 10.50 -3.70 -37.82
CA ALA A 20 10.82 -3.09 -39.12
C ALA A 20 9.55 -2.81 -39.94
N PHE A 21 8.50 -3.64 -39.81
CA PHE A 21 7.21 -3.42 -40.47
C PHE A 21 6.37 -2.32 -39.80
N MET A 22 6.45 -2.21 -38.45
CA MET A 22 5.75 -1.14 -37.70
C MET A 22 6.34 0.26 -37.96
N LYS A 23 7.62 0.36 -38.33
CA LYS A 23 8.24 1.66 -38.68
C LYS A 23 7.76 2.23 -40.02
N LYS A 24 7.07 1.44 -40.86
CA LYS A 24 6.52 1.86 -42.17
C LYS A 24 5.01 2.07 -42.19
N SER A 25 4.26 1.73 -41.12
CA SER A 25 2.82 1.98 -41.11
C SER A 25 2.50 3.33 -40.47
N THR A 26 2.36 4.33 -41.30
CA THR A 26 1.85 5.70 -41.02
C THR A 26 0.46 5.72 -40.35
N ILE A 27 -0.17 4.57 -40.16
CA ILE A 27 -1.52 4.43 -39.60
C ILE A 27 -1.50 4.43 -38.06
N PHE A 28 -0.41 3.97 -37.41
CA PHE A 28 -0.32 3.90 -35.94
C PHE A 28 0.07 5.23 -35.26
N ALA A 29 0.82 6.09 -35.95
CA ALA A 29 1.25 7.37 -35.38
C ALA A 29 0.08 8.31 -35.06
N PRO A 30 -0.93 8.52 -35.94
CA PRO A 30 -2.05 9.40 -35.62
C PRO A 30 -2.99 8.84 -34.55
N VAL A 31 -3.17 7.51 -34.46
CA VAL A 31 -4.01 6.88 -33.43
C VAL A 31 -3.36 7.02 -32.05
N MET A 32 -2.05 6.89 -31.93
CA MET A 32 -1.32 7.03 -30.69
C MET A 32 -1.27 8.50 -30.24
N HIS A 33 -1.09 9.45 -31.15
CA HIS A 33 -1.13 10.89 -30.87
C HIS A 33 -2.52 11.37 -30.42
N PHE A 34 -3.58 10.88 -31.06
CA PHE A 34 -4.96 11.24 -30.71
C PHE A 34 -5.34 10.68 -29.34
N THR A 35 -4.90 9.46 -28.99
CA THR A 35 -5.17 8.82 -27.70
C THR A 35 -4.44 9.52 -26.54
N LEU A 36 -3.17 9.90 -26.70
CA LEU A 36 -2.41 10.61 -25.67
C LEU A 36 -2.98 12.01 -25.38
N LYS A 37 -3.37 12.76 -26.41
CA LYS A 37 -3.96 14.10 -26.27
C LYS A 37 -5.26 14.07 -25.47
N ARG A 38 -6.06 13.00 -25.60
CA ARG A 38 -7.29 12.78 -24.81
C ARG A 38 -7.03 12.69 -23.30
N TYR A 39 -5.91 12.09 -22.89
CA TYR A 39 -5.59 11.87 -21.47
C TYR A 39 -4.74 12.98 -20.85
N THR A 40 -4.28 13.96 -21.60
CA THR A 40 -3.33 14.99 -21.13
C THR A 40 -3.85 15.74 -19.90
N THR A 41 -5.14 16.12 -19.90
CA THR A 41 -5.78 16.80 -18.76
C THR A 41 -5.82 15.91 -17.52
N HIS A 42 -6.04 14.61 -17.71
CA HIS A 42 -6.04 13.65 -16.60
C HIS A 42 -4.63 13.44 -16.05
N TYR A 43 -3.60 13.32 -16.92
CA TYR A 43 -2.21 13.16 -16.47
C TYR A 43 -1.75 14.35 -15.62
N ARG A 44 -1.98 15.58 -16.10
CA ARG A 44 -1.61 16.79 -15.35
C ARG A 44 -2.30 16.84 -13.99
N ALA A 45 -3.60 16.52 -13.92
CA ALA A 45 -4.34 16.51 -12.69
C ALA A 45 -3.86 15.41 -11.74
N LEU A 46 -3.59 14.19 -12.24
CA LEU A 46 -3.08 13.07 -11.44
C LEU A 46 -1.70 13.36 -10.86
N VAL A 47 -0.80 13.96 -11.64
CA VAL A 47 0.53 14.37 -11.15
C VAL A 47 0.40 15.46 -10.09
N SER A 48 -0.44 16.48 -10.34
CA SER A 48 -0.65 17.58 -9.39
C SER A 48 -1.24 17.12 -8.06
N LEU A 49 -2.12 16.11 -8.06
CA LEU A 49 -2.69 15.52 -6.86
C LEU A 49 -1.75 14.48 -6.23
N GLY A 50 -1.11 13.66 -7.06
CA GLY A 50 -0.33 12.51 -6.60
C GLY A 50 1.02 12.90 -6.02
N VAL A 51 1.72 13.88 -6.61
CA VAL A 51 3.04 14.30 -6.11
C VAL A 51 3.00 14.75 -4.65
N PRO A 52 2.07 15.61 -4.19
CA PRO A 52 1.97 15.95 -2.77
C PRO A 52 1.71 14.72 -1.87
N ILE A 53 0.85 13.80 -2.31
CA ILE A 53 0.57 12.58 -1.53
C ILE A 53 1.82 11.71 -1.44
N VAL A 54 2.53 11.49 -2.55
CA VAL A 54 3.77 10.70 -2.60
C VAL A 54 4.85 11.33 -1.72
N VAL A 55 5.02 12.66 -1.76
CA VAL A 55 5.98 13.38 -0.89
C VAL A 55 5.65 13.17 0.58
N GLY A 56 4.37 13.22 0.97
CA GLY A 56 3.94 12.91 2.33
C GLY A 56 4.25 11.46 2.74
N GLN A 57 4.04 10.49 1.83
CA GLN A 57 4.34 9.08 2.09
C GLN A 57 5.84 8.82 2.23
N ILE A 58 6.67 9.41 1.36
CA ILE A 58 8.14 9.33 1.48
C ILE A 58 8.59 9.98 2.79
N GLY A 59 8.00 11.11 3.18
CA GLY A 59 8.28 11.76 4.45
C GLY A 59 8.07 10.83 5.65
N ASN A 60 7.02 10.01 5.65
CA ASN A 60 6.78 9.03 6.72
C ASN A 60 7.85 7.91 6.74
N VAL A 61 8.37 7.49 5.59
CA VAL A 61 9.46 6.50 5.53
C VAL A 61 10.75 7.10 6.08
N VAL A 62 11.07 8.34 5.70
CA VAL A 62 12.24 9.07 6.21
C VAL A 62 12.15 9.25 7.73
N LEU A 63 10.95 9.56 8.24
CA LEU A 63 10.70 9.65 9.67
C LEU A 63 10.99 8.33 10.39
N GLY A 64 10.43 7.22 9.91
CA GLY A 64 10.68 5.91 10.52
C GLY A 64 12.15 5.49 10.50
N PHE A 65 12.88 5.87 9.45
CA PHE A 65 14.33 5.67 9.38
C PHE A 65 15.07 6.53 10.41
N ALA A 66 14.72 7.80 10.52
CA ALA A 66 15.32 8.72 11.50
C ALA A 66 15.07 8.24 12.94
N ASP A 67 13.84 7.83 13.27
CA ASP A 67 13.50 7.27 14.59
C ASP A 67 14.37 6.06 14.92
N THR A 68 14.47 5.11 13.99
CA THR A 68 15.26 3.89 14.19
C THR A 68 16.74 4.20 14.38
N LEU A 69 17.28 5.13 13.60
CA LEU A 69 18.68 5.53 13.66
C LEU A 69 19.00 6.25 14.98
N MET A 70 18.14 7.18 15.41
CA MET A 70 18.35 7.95 16.63
C MET A 70 18.25 7.07 17.88
N ILE A 71 17.25 6.18 17.96
CA ILE A 71 17.11 5.23 19.07
C ILE A 71 18.30 4.25 19.09
N GLY A 72 18.71 3.77 17.90
CA GLY A 72 19.82 2.80 17.79
C GLY A 72 21.18 3.36 18.21
N HIS A 73 21.41 4.66 17.97
CA HIS A 73 22.64 5.32 18.45
C HIS A 73 22.62 5.58 19.96
N HIS A 74 21.43 5.66 20.57
CA HIS A 74 21.30 5.85 22.00
C HIS A 74 21.51 4.53 22.77
N SER A 75 20.77 3.47 22.43
CA SER A 75 20.86 2.16 23.11
C SER A 75 20.36 1.01 22.25
N MET A 76 21.16 -0.07 22.18
CA MET A 76 20.75 -1.32 21.51
C MET A 76 19.56 -1.99 22.20
N MET A 77 19.43 -1.90 23.51
CA MET A 77 18.30 -2.46 24.25
C MET A 77 17.02 -1.69 23.95
N GLU A 78 17.09 -0.37 23.88
CA GLU A 78 15.96 0.48 23.52
C GLU A 78 15.54 0.26 22.07
N LEU A 79 16.48 0.09 21.15
CA LEU A 79 16.20 -0.25 19.76
C LEU A 79 15.47 -1.59 19.64
N ALA A 80 15.90 -2.60 20.39
CA ALA A 80 15.23 -3.91 20.39
C ALA A 80 13.79 -3.80 20.92
N ALA A 81 13.60 -3.06 22.03
CA ALA A 81 12.29 -2.78 22.61
C ALA A 81 11.39 -2.01 21.64
N ALA A 82 11.91 -0.94 21.02
CA ALA A 82 11.21 -0.13 20.01
C ALA A 82 10.78 -0.98 18.81
N SER A 83 11.67 -1.80 18.28
CA SER A 83 11.42 -2.64 17.12
C SER A 83 10.25 -3.61 17.35
N PHE A 84 10.21 -4.25 18.52
CA PHE A 84 9.11 -5.14 18.87
C PHE A 84 7.77 -4.39 18.98
N VAL A 85 7.75 -3.30 19.76
CA VAL A 85 6.53 -2.49 19.97
C VAL A 85 6.05 -1.89 18.65
N THR A 86 6.95 -1.35 17.83
CA THR A 86 6.61 -0.76 16.53
C THR A 86 6.01 -1.80 15.58
N THR A 87 6.56 -3.01 15.54
CA THR A 87 6.02 -4.10 14.72
C THR A 87 4.60 -4.46 15.11
N MET A 88 4.31 -4.59 16.40
CA MET A 88 2.95 -4.88 16.91
C MET A 88 2.01 -3.70 16.66
N PHE A 89 2.47 -2.48 16.94
CA PHE A 89 1.65 -1.28 16.81
C PHE A 89 1.36 -0.91 15.34
N THR A 90 2.25 -1.24 14.42
CA THR A 90 2.06 -1.02 12.97
C THR A 90 0.79 -1.70 12.45
N LEU A 91 0.48 -2.91 12.93
CA LEU A 91 -0.77 -3.60 12.54
C LEU A 91 -2.00 -2.77 12.95
N ILE A 92 -1.99 -2.22 14.16
CA ILE A 92 -3.07 -1.37 14.68
C ILE A 92 -3.20 -0.08 13.85
N VAL A 93 -2.07 0.56 13.53
CA VAL A 93 -2.02 1.77 12.69
C VAL A 93 -2.56 1.51 11.29
N ILE A 94 -2.23 0.37 10.68
CA ILE A 94 -2.72 -0.02 9.34
C ILE A 94 -4.25 -0.18 9.34
N PHE A 95 -4.83 -0.77 10.38
CA PHE A 95 -6.29 -0.84 10.50
C PHE A 95 -6.93 0.56 10.63
N ALA A 96 -6.33 1.45 11.42
CA ALA A 96 -6.80 2.84 11.57
C ALA A 96 -6.76 3.60 10.23
N MET A 97 -5.64 3.48 9.50
CA MET A 97 -5.45 4.11 8.19
C MET A 97 -6.43 3.54 7.16
N GLY A 98 -6.54 2.22 7.08
CA GLY A 98 -7.44 1.54 6.14
C GLY A 98 -8.89 1.92 6.34
N PHE A 99 -9.35 1.99 7.59
CA PHE A 99 -10.69 2.46 7.90
C PHE A 99 -10.94 3.88 7.40
N SER A 100 -9.99 4.77 7.64
CA SER A 100 -10.10 6.18 7.22
C SER A 100 -10.11 6.34 5.70
N TYR A 101 -9.42 5.47 4.93
CA TYR A 101 -9.38 5.51 3.47
C TYR A 101 -10.78 5.34 2.82
N GLY A 102 -11.73 4.73 3.52
CA GLY A 102 -13.12 4.65 3.08
C GLY A 102 -13.83 6.01 2.93
N LEU A 103 -13.30 7.08 3.55
CA LEU A 103 -13.88 8.43 3.47
C LEU A 103 -13.61 9.10 2.11
N THR A 104 -12.43 8.95 1.54
CA THR A 104 -12.00 9.65 0.33
C THR A 104 -12.96 9.48 -0.85
N PRO A 105 -13.44 8.27 -1.21
CA PRO A 105 -14.38 8.11 -2.31
C PRO A 105 -15.76 8.73 -2.04
N ILE A 106 -16.19 8.81 -0.77
CA ILE A 106 -17.43 9.46 -0.39
C ILE A 106 -17.31 10.97 -0.62
N VAL A 107 -16.28 11.59 -0.03
CA VAL A 107 -16.02 13.03 -0.14
C VAL A 107 -15.74 13.42 -1.58
N GLY A 108 -14.94 12.65 -2.32
CA GLY A 108 -14.62 12.93 -3.72
C GLY A 108 -15.86 12.91 -4.62
N ALA A 109 -16.80 11.99 -4.41
CA ALA A 109 -18.04 11.94 -5.16
C ALA A 109 -18.97 13.13 -4.83
N MET A 110 -19.09 13.52 -3.57
CA MET A 110 -19.86 14.68 -3.15
C MET A 110 -19.24 15.99 -3.66
N PHE A 111 -17.90 16.06 -3.65
CA PHE A 111 -17.16 17.19 -4.21
C PHE A 111 -17.41 17.34 -5.71
N GLY A 112 -17.46 16.21 -6.44
CA GLY A 112 -17.82 16.17 -7.86
C GLY A 112 -19.23 16.69 -8.15
N ARG A 113 -20.18 16.49 -7.23
CA ARG A 113 -21.56 17.04 -7.32
C ARG A 113 -21.68 18.50 -6.86
N GLY A 114 -20.62 19.07 -6.25
CA GLY A 114 -20.63 20.42 -5.73
C GLY A 114 -21.29 20.58 -4.34
N GLU A 115 -21.60 19.50 -3.64
CA GLU A 115 -22.30 19.44 -2.34
C GLU A 115 -21.40 19.82 -1.16
N LYS A 116 -20.83 21.04 -1.17
CA LYS A 116 -19.79 21.45 -0.21
C LYS A 116 -20.26 21.47 1.24
N GLU A 117 -21.48 21.86 1.51
CA GLU A 117 -22.03 21.90 2.87
C GLU A 117 -22.30 20.49 3.39
N GLU A 118 -22.85 19.61 2.56
CA GLU A 118 -23.08 18.21 2.95
C GLU A 118 -21.78 17.47 3.27
N ILE A 119 -20.67 17.79 2.57
CA ILE A 119 -19.33 17.24 2.88
C ILE A 119 -18.92 17.59 4.32
N GLY A 120 -19.27 18.79 4.82
CA GLY A 120 -19.04 19.15 6.22
C GLY A 120 -19.78 18.24 7.20
N GLY A 121 -21.02 17.88 6.89
CA GLY A 121 -21.81 16.91 7.66
C GLY A 121 -21.19 15.50 7.65
N ILE A 122 -20.70 15.05 6.48
CA ILE A 122 -19.97 13.79 6.34
C ILE A 122 -18.68 13.78 7.17
N LEU A 123 -17.92 14.89 7.18
CA LEU A 123 -16.71 15.00 8.02
C LEU A 123 -17.06 14.79 9.51
N ARG A 124 -18.16 15.39 10.00
CA ARG A 124 -18.61 15.19 11.38
C ARG A 124 -18.94 13.72 11.68
N ASN A 125 -19.66 13.04 10.79
CA ASN A 125 -19.95 11.62 10.92
C ASN A 125 -18.68 10.76 10.80
N SER A 126 -17.72 11.16 9.98
CA SER A 126 -16.43 10.48 9.84
C SER A 126 -15.59 10.60 11.10
N LEU A 127 -15.54 11.76 11.72
CA LEU A 127 -14.84 11.93 13.01
C LEU A 127 -15.46 11.06 14.11
N ALA A 128 -16.79 10.95 14.16
CA ALA A 128 -17.45 10.04 15.08
C ALA A 128 -17.14 8.56 14.80
N ALA A 129 -17.11 8.16 13.51
CA ALA A 129 -16.78 6.80 13.12
C ALA A 129 -15.29 6.45 13.41
N ASN A 130 -14.36 7.38 13.12
CA ASN A 130 -12.95 7.23 13.47
C ASN A 130 -12.72 7.28 14.98
N GLY A 131 -13.54 8.03 15.74
CA GLY A 131 -13.55 8.01 17.20
C GLY A 131 -13.95 6.64 17.75
N LEU A 132 -14.99 6.03 17.21
CA LEU A 132 -15.38 4.66 17.57
C LEU A 132 -14.26 3.67 17.22
N MET A 133 -13.66 3.80 16.03
CA MET A 133 -12.53 2.99 15.61
C MET A 133 -11.33 3.15 16.57
N ALA A 134 -11.05 4.39 17.00
CA ALA A 134 -10.02 4.66 17.98
C ALA A 134 -10.28 3.95 19.31
N VAL A 135 -11.52 3.93 19.81
CA VAL A 135 -11.90 3.21 21.03
C VAL A 135 -11.70 1.70 20.87
N ILE A 136 -12.08 1.12 19.74
CA ILE A 136 -11.88 -0.30 19.45
C ILE A 136 -10.38 -0.63 19.44
N LEU A 137 -9.58 0.13 18.69
CA LEU A 137 -8.15 -0.10 18.58
C LEU A 137 -7.40 0.16 19.90
N LEU A 138 -7.86 1.14 20.68
CA LEU A 138 -7.36 1.40 22.02
C LEU A 138 -7.61 0.21 22.93
N SER A 139 -8.82 -0.37 22.91
CA SER A 139 -9.16 -1.57 23.68
C SER A 139 -8.25 -2.75 23.31
N VAL A 140 -8.03 -2.98 22.01
CA VAL A 140 -7.10 -4.02 21.53
C VAL A 140 -5.67 -3.72 22.02
N SER A 141 -5.21 -2.47 21.92
CA SER A 141 -3.87 -2.07 22.37
C SER A 141 -3.68 -2.24 23.88
N VAL A 142 -4.70 -1.96 24.68
CA VAL A 142 -4.69 -2.20 26.15
C VAL A 142 -4.58 -3.69 26.44
N VAL A 143 -5.29 -4.56 25.71
CA VAL A 143 -5.15 -6.01 25.84
C VAL A 143 -3.72 -6.44 25.53
N PHE A 144 -3.08 -5.91 24.50
CA PHE A 144 -1.66 -6.14 24.20
C PHE A 144 -0.76 -5.67 25.37
N TYR A 145 -0.99 -4.47 25.88
CA TYR A 145 -0.23 -3.91 26.98
C TYR A 145 -0.28 -4.81 28.24
N LEU A 146 -1.47 -5.29 28.60
CA LEU A 146 -1.66 -6.15 29.79
C LEU A 146 -1.00 -7.52 29.62
N ASN A 147 -0.93 -8.05 28.39
CA ASN A 147 -0.35 -9.36 28.09
C ASN A 147 1.10 -9.31 27.60
N LEU A 148 1.74 -8.14 27.60
CA LEU A 148 3.09 -7.95 27.08
C LEU A 148 4.11 -8.93 27.70
N HIS A 149 3.98 -9.22 29.01
CA HIS A 149 4.85 -10.15 29.75
C HIS A 149 4.70 -11.62 29.30
N ARG A 150 3.57 -11.97 28.65
CA ARG A 150 3.29 -13.34 28.14
C ARG A 150 3.81 -13.56 26.72
N MET A 151 4.32 -12.53 26.08
CA MET A 151 4.75 -12.60 24.67
C MET A 151 6.19 -13.13 24.50
N GLY A 152 6.80 -13.69 25.56
CA GLY A 152 8.10 -14.36 25.48
C GLY A 152 9.28 -13.45 25.22
N GLN A 153 9.16 -12.15 25.54
CA GLN A 153 10.25 -11.20 25.40
C GLN A 153 11.15 -11.21 26.66
N PRO A 154 12.46 -10.91 26.53
CA PRO A 154 13.36 -10.77 27.65
C PRO A 154 12.81 -9.81 28.71
N VAL A 155 12.90 -10.19 29.99
CA VAL A 155 12.34 -9.42 31.11
C VAL A 155 12.99 -8.02 31.20
N GLU A 156 14.25 -7.90 30.81
CA GLU A 156 15.02 -6.65 30.79
C GLU A 156 14.46 -5.60 29.83
N LEU A 157 13.80 -6.04 28.75
CA LEU A 157 13.18 -5.13 27.75
C LEU A 157 11.78 -4.66 28.16
N LEU A 158 11.12 -5.34 29.09
CA LEU A 158 9.72 -5.07 29.45
C LEU A 158 9.48 -3.63 29.96
N PRO A 159 10.34 -3.02 30.79
CA PRO A 159 10.14 -1.63 31.25
C PRO A 159 10.12 -0.64 30.07
N TYR A 160 11.08 -0.77 29.16
CA TYR A 160 11.19 0.07 27.95
C TYR A 160 9.98 -0.12 27.03
N MET A 161 9.59 -1.38 26.78
CA MET A 161 8.43 -1.71 25.96
C MET A 161 7.13 -1.14 26.53
N ARG A 162 6.92 -1.25 27.84
CA ARG A 162 5.71 -0.76 28.51
C ARG A 162 5.58 0.75 28.39
N SER A 163 6.63 1.49 28.72
CA SER A 163 6.64 2.94 28.65
C SER A 163 6.37 3.44 27.22
N TYR A 164 7.07 2.87 26.25
CA TYR A 164 6.93 3.25 24.84
C TYR A 164 5.55 2.88 24.26
N LEU A 165 5.05 1.68 24.57
CA LEU A 165 3.73 1.23 24.12
C LEU A 165 2.62 2.09 24.73
N LEU A 166 2.70 2.45 26.01
CA LEU A 166 1.71 3.30 26.67
C LEU A 166 1.56 4.66 25.97
N VAL A 167 2.66 5.32 25.67
CA VAL A 167 2.64 6.62 24.96
C VAL A 167 2.05 6.46 23.54
N ASN A 168 2.40 5.39 22.85
CA ASN A 168 1.79 5.09 21.54
C ASN A 168 0.28 4.85 21.65
N ILE A 169 -0.20 4.14 22.67
CA ILE A 169 -1.63 3.92 22.93
C ILE A 169 -2.34 5.26 23.15
N VAL A 170 -1.80 6.14 23.98
CA VAL A 170 -2.39 7.48 24.22
C VAL A 170 -2.43 8.33 22.97
N SER A 171 -1.48 8.16 22.05
CA SER A 171 -1.44 8.91 20.78
C SER A 171 -2.46 8.42 19.73
N LEU A 172 -3.06 7.21 19.90
CA LEU A 172 -3.90 6.55 18.90
C LEU A 172 -5.17 7.32 18.53
N PRO A 173 -5.93 7.93 19.46
CA PRO A 173 -7.08 8.76 19.12
C PRO A 173 -6.71 9.93 18.19
N PHE A 174 -5.60 10.61 18.47
CA PHE A 174 -5.13 11.71 17.63
C PHE A 174 -4.74 11.24 16.23
N LEU A 175 -4.12 10.07 16.12
CA LEU A 175 -3.81 9.43 14.84
C LEU A 175 -5.10 9.15 14.02
N CYS A 176 -6.15 8.60 14.64
CA CYS A 176 -7.41 8.33 13.95
C CYS A 176 -8.09 9.62 13.47
N MET A 177 -8.10 10.67 14.32
CA MET A 177 -8.67 11.97 13.96
C MET A 177 -7.86 12.66 12.85
N PHE A 178 -6.54 12.63 12.95
CA PHE A 178 -5.62 13.10 11.92
C PHE A 178 -5.89 12.42 10.57
N ASN A 179 -6.03 11.09 10.54
CA ASN A 179 -6.32 10.36 9.33
C ASN A 179 -7.69 10.73 8.72
N ALA A 180 -8.72 10.95 9.54
CA ALA A 180 -10.02 11.39 9.06
C ALA A 180 -9.94 12.75 8.35
N PHE A 181 -9.23 13.73 8.92
CA PHE A 181 -9.01 15.02 8.28
C PHE A 181 -8.17 14.89 7.01
N LYS A 182 -7.08 14.09 7.05
CA LYS A 182 -6.25 13.83 5.87
C LYS A 182 -7.10 13.32 4.70
N GLN A 183 -7.96 12.32 4.93
CA GLN A 183 -8.80 11.77 3.87
C GLN A 183 -9.89 12.75 3.40
N PHE A 184 -10.37 13.64 4.29
CA PHE A 184 -11.26 14.73 3.90
C PHE A 184 -10.55 15.70 2.93
N TYR A 185 -9.35 16.18 3.26
CA TYR A 185 -8.60 17.10 2.40
C TYR A 185 -8.22 16.44 1.07
N ASP A 186 -7.77 15.20 1.09
CA ASP A 186 -7.51 14.43 -0.13
C ASP A 186 -8.78 14.32 -1.00
N GLY A 187 -9.94 14.04 -0.38
CA GLY A 187 -11.22 13.90 -1.07
C GLY A 187 -11.73 15.19 -1.73
N ILE A 188 -11.50 16.35 -1.14
CA ILE A 188 -11.81 17.65 -1.75
C ILE A 188 -10.73 18.13 -2.74
N THR A 189 -9.81 17.27 -3.11
CA THR A 189 -8.70 17.55 -4.05
C THR A 189 -7.63 18.52 -3.55
N ASP A 190 -7.58 18.82 -2.26
CA ASP A 190 -6.57 19.68 -1.65
C ASP A 190 -5.49 18.85 -0.95
N THR A 191 -4.65 18.21 -1.76
CA THR A 191 -3.58 17.30 -1.26
C THR A 191 -2.35 18.04 -0.74
N ARG A 192 -2.26 19.35 -0.96
CA ARG A 192 -1.13 20.17 -0.48
C ARG A 192 -1.17 20.39 1.03
N VAL A 193 -2.36 20.62 1.59
CA VAL A 193 -2.52 20.80 3.04
C VAL A 193 -2.03 19.57 3.81
N PRO A 194 -2.48 18.33 3.50
CA PRO A 194 -1.92 17.13 4.12
C PRO A 194 -0.41 17.00 3.96
N MET A 195 0.13 17.29 2.78
CA MET A 195 1.58 17.22 2.55
C MET A 195 2.36 18.13 3.52
N PHE A 196 1.98 19.41 3.60
CA PHE A 196 2.70 20.35 4.47
C PHE A 196 2.52 20.02 5.96
N VAL A 197 1.35 19.58 6.39
CA VAL A 197 1.09 19.18 7.78
C VAL A 197 1.92 17.94 8.14
N ILE A 198 1.99 16.95 7.26
CA ILE A 198 2.80 15.74 7.48
C ILE A 198 4.29 16.07 7.53
N LEU A 199 4.80 16.84 6.56
CA LEU A 199 6.21 17.23 6.53
C LEU A 199 6.59 18.07 7.76
N GLY A 200 5.76 19.04 8.14
CA GLY A 200 5.97 19.84 9.36
C GLY A 200 5.94 18.99 10.64
N GLY A 201 5.01 18.04 10.72
CA GLY A 201 4.95 17.08 11.81
C GLY A 201 6.16 16.15 11.88
N ASN A 202 6.68 15.71 10.73
CA ASN A 202 7.88 14.88 10.68
C ASN A 202 9.13 15.66 11.12
N VAL A 203 9.28 16.92 10.68
CA VAL A 203 10.38 17.78 11.14
C VAL A 203 10.29 18.01 12.64
N LEU A 204 9.09 18.29 13.17
CA LEU A 204 8.86 18.45 14.59
C LEU A 204 9.21 17.18 15.37
N ASN A 205 8.87 16.02 14.83
CA ASN A 205 9.18 14.73 15.45
C ASN A 205 10.70 14.49 15.51
N ILE A 206 11.42 14.66 14.39
CA ILE A 206 12.88 14.50 14.36
C ILE A 206 13.56 15.45 15.33
N PHE A 207 13.12 16.71 15.37
CA PHE A 207 13.63 17.69 16.32
C PHE A 207 13.31 17.30 17.77
N GLY A 208 12.08 16.89 18.06
CA GLY A 208 11.65 16.42 19.37
C GLY A 208 12.39 15.16 19.82
N ASN A 209 12.69 14.23 18.90
CA ASN A 209 13.55 13.08 19.17
C ASN A 209 14.95 13.51 19.60
N TYR A 210 15.56 14.45 18.87
CA TYR A 210 16.87 14.97 19.23
C TYR A 210 16.89 15.59 20.63
N VAL A 211 15.87 16.34 20.97
CA VAL A 211 15.75 17.00 22.28
C VAL A 211 15.49 15.99 23.40
N LEU A 212 14.56 15.04 23.20
CA LEU A 212 14.07 14.19 24.29
C LEU A 212 14.82 12.85 24.41
N ILE A 213 15.40 12.31 23.34
CA ILE A 213 16.22 11.09 23.43
C ILE A 213 17.55 11.43 24.10
N TYR A 214 18.21 12.49 23.63
CA TYR A 214 19.58 12.83 24.06
C TYR A 214 19.65 13.90 25.16
N GLY A 215 18.52 14.42 25.63
CA GLY A 215 18.51 15.45 26.68
C GLY A 215 19.08 16.81 26.24
N ALA A 216 18.99 17.15 24.95
CA ALA A 216 19.48 18.40 24.40
C ALA A 216 18.73 19.61 24.99
N PHE A 217 19.35 20.79 24.99
CA PHE A 217 18.80 22.05 25.52
C PHE A 217 18.43 22.03 27.01
N GLY A 218 19.05 21.15 27.80
CA GLY A 218 18.78 21.05 29.24
C GLY A 218 17.53 20.26 29.63
N MET A 219 16.92 19.58 28.66
CA MET A 219 15.84 18.64 28.94
C MET A 219 16.38 17.32 29.49
N PRO A 220 15.56 16.55 30.26
CA PRO A 220 16.00 15.26 30.74
C PRO A 220 16.18 14.27 29.57
N GLU A 221 17.23 13.45 29.68
CA GLU A 221 17.48 12.34 28.76
C GLU A 221 16.44 11.21 29.02
N LEU A 222 15.47 11.07 28.13
CA LEU A 222 14.35 10.12 28.28
C LEU A 222 14.51 8.86 27.41
N GLY A 223 15.53 8.81 26.54
CA GLY A 223 15.77 7.67 25.65
C GLY A 223 14.54 7.30 24.82
N LEU A 224 14.17 6.02 24.82
CA LEU A 224 13.03 5.49 24.08
C LEU A 224 11.68 6.15 24.47
N LEU A 225 11.51 6.48 25.74
CA LEU A 225 10.30 7.19 26.19
C LEU A 225 10.22 8.59 25.54
N GLY A 226 11.35 9.26 25.37
CA GLY A 226 11.46 10.54 24.66
C GLY A 226 11.02 10.44 23.22
N ALA A 227 11.42 9.37 22.49
CA ALA A 227 10.97 9.10 21.14
C ALA A 227 9.44 8.90 21.07
N GLY A 228 8.86 8.17 22.01
CA GLY A 228 7.41 7.99 22.12
C GLY A 228 6.67 9.30 22.34
N ILE A 229 7.14 10.12 23.26
CA ILE A 229 6.55 11.44 23.58
C ILE A 229 6.63 12.37 22.36
N SER A 230 7.79 12.43 21.69
CA SER A 230 7.96 13.22 20.45
C SER A 230 6.96 12.81 19.38
N THR A 231 6.79 11.49 19.17
CA THR A 231 5.80 10.95 18.20
C THR A 231 4.37 11.33 18.61
N MET A 232 4.02 11.23 19.88
CA MET A 232 2.69 11.61 20.37
C MET A 232 2.43 13.12 20.18
N VAL A 233 3.38 13.97 20.58
CA VAL A 233 3.28 15.43 20.42
C VAL A 233 3.13 15.79 18.94
N SER A 234 3.92 15.19 18.06
CA SER A 234 3.82 15.42 16.60
C SER A 234 2.44 15.04 16.04
N ARG A 235 1.86 13.92 16.47
CA ARG A 235 0.50 13.50 16.08
C ARG A 235 -0.56 14.49 16.58
N ILE A 236 -0.43 14.98 17.80
CA ILE A 236 -1.32 16.01 18.36
C ILE A 236 -1.20 17.31 17.56
N VAL A 237 0.02 17.78 17.29
CA VAL A 237 0.27 19.00 16.53
C VAL A 237 -0.25 18.89 15.11
N MET A 238 -0.04 17.77 14.43
CA MET A 238 -0.58 17.53 13.10
C MET A 238 -2.13 17.55 13.10
N PHE A 239 -2.77 16.93 14.08
CA PHE A 239 -4.23 16.98 14.22
C PHE A 239 -4.71 18.42 14.48
N VAL A 240 -4.09 19.14 15.41
CA VAL A 240 -4.43 20.55 15.71
C VAL A 240 -4.19 21.43 14.50
N ALA A 241 -3.12 21.21 13.73
CA ALA A 241 -2.84 21.96 12.50
C ALA A 241 -3.96 21.75 11.46
N PHE A 242 -4.44 20.51 11.25
CA PHE A 242 -5.59 20.26 10.37
C PHE A 242 -6.86 20.98 10.84
N VAL A 243 -7.16 20.92 12.14
CA VAL A 243 -8.30 21.63 12.72
C VAL A 243 -8.12 23.15 12.53
N ALA A 244 -6.94 23.69 12.81
CA ALA A 244 -6.66 25.10 12.65
C ALA A 244 -6.84 25.56 11.19
N VAL A 245 -6.28 24.84 10.21
CA VAL A 245 -6.49 25.12 8.79
C VAL A 245 -7.97 25.07 8.43
N PHE A 246 -8.69 24.04 8.90
CA PHE A 246 -10.14 23.91 8.66
C PHE A 246 -10.93 25.08 9.23
N VAL A 247 -10.58 25.54 10.44
CA VAL A 247 -11.32 26.61 11.14
C VAL A 247 -10.95 27.99 10.60
N PHE A 248 -9.69 28.27 10.35
CA PHE A 248 -9.25 29.66 10.05
C PHE A 248 -9.18 29.96 8.56
N HIS A 249 -8.95 28.97 7.70
CA HIS A 249 -8.79 29.27 6.27
C HIS A 249 -10.16 29.51 5.59
N ARG A 250 -10.28 30.62 4.85
CA ARG A 250 -11.54 31.10 4.25
C ARG A 250 -12.15 30.14 3.24
N SER A 251 -11.34 29.43 2.48
CA SER A 251 -11.83 28.48 1.45
C SER A 251 -12.67 27.34 2.01
N TYR A 252 -12.55 27.02 3.32
CA TYR A 252 -13.30 25.95 3.96
C TYR A 252 -14.59 26.42 4.64
N ALA A 253 -14.96 27.71 4.51
CA ALA A 253 -16.18 28.26 5.11
C ALA A 253 -17.47 27.48 4.76
N PRO A 254 -17.71 27.01 3.51
CA PRO A 254 -18.90 26.20 3.20
C PRO A 254 -18.91 24.86 3.96
N TYR A 255 -17.74 24.19 4.06
CA TYR A 255 -17.62 22.92 4.80
C TYR A 255 -17.83 23.11 6.30
N ARG A 256 -17.36 24.24 6.87
CA ARG A 256 -17.59 24.58 8.29
C ARG A 256 -19.08 24.80 8.59
N ARG A 257 -19.78 25.51 7.70
CA ARG A 257 -21.26 25.70 7.84
C ARG A 257 -21.97 24.35 7.86
N GLY A 258 -21.63 23.49 6.92
CA GLY A 258 -22.16 22.14 6.86
C GLY A 258 -21.78 21.27 8.06
N TYR A 259 -20.56 21.41 8.60
CA TYR A 259 -20.13 20.73 9.82
C TYR A 259 -20.92 21.21 11.05
N ALA A 260 -21.15 22.52 11.19
CA ALA A 260 -21.90 23.11 12.30
C ALA A 260 -23.41 22.76 12.23
N ALA A 261 -24.01 22.84 11.05
CA ALA A 261 -25.40 22.50 10.82
C ALA A 261 -25.67 20.98 10.80
N GLY A 262 -24.67 20.20 10.47
CA GLY A 262 -24.75 18.73 10.34
C GLY A 262 -25.09 18.06 11.68
N ARG A 263 -25.87 16.99 11.60
CA ARG A 263 -26.17 16.12 12.76
C ARG A 263 -25.54 14.75 12.51
N LEU A 264 -25.31 14.00 13.59
CA LEU A 264 -24.93 12.60 13.48
C LEU A 264 -26.09 11.85 12.81
N ASN A 265 -25.83 11.38 11.58
CA ASN A 265 -26.81 10.68 10.77
C ASN A 265 -26.44 9.20 10.67
N ARG A 266 -27.37 8.33 11.05
CA ARG A 266 -27.17 6.88 11.02
C ARG A 266 -26.87 6.37 9.59
N ALA A 267 -27.44 7.00 8.57
CA ALA A 267 -27.22 6.60 7.17
C ALA A 267 -25.79 6.89 6.74
N ASP A 268 -25.26 8.10 7.02
CA ASP A 268 -23.90 8.50 6.70
C ASP A 268 -22.87 7.71 7.51
N PHE A 269 -23.14 7.54 8.81
CA PHE A 269 -22.30 6.71 9.68
C PHE A 269 -22.22 5.27 9.15
N ARG A 270 -23.34 4.67 8.77
CA ARG A 270 -23.38 3.34 8.16
C ARG A 270 -22.62 3.31 6.83
N ARG A 271 -22.76 4.33 6.00
CA ARG A 271 -22.07 4.44 4.69
C ARG A 271 -20.56 4.46 4.87
N ILE A 272 -20.03 5.24 5.82
CA ILE A 272 -18.61 5.31 6.15
C ILE A 272 -18.10 3.94 6.62
N ASN A 273 -18.82 3.31 7.55
CA ASN A 273 -18.46 1.99 8.08
C ASN A 273 -18.49 0.90 6.99
N THR A 274 -19.48 0.92 6.09
CA THR A 274 -19.61 -0.07 5.01
C THR A 274 -18.43 -0.01 4.03
N LEU A 275 -17.82 1.15 3.84
CA LEU A 275 -16.62 1.31 2.99
C LEU A 275 -15.32 1.18 3.80
N GLY A 276 -15.27 1.71 5.01
CA GLY A 276 -14.06 1.73 5.84
C GLY A 276 -13.61 0.34 6.30
N TRP A 277 -14.54 -0.48 6.82
CA TRP A 277 -14.20 -1.82 7.31
C TRP A 277 -13.60 -2.75 6.26
N PRO A 278 -14.16 -2.88 5.03
CA PRO A 278 -13.53 -3.72 4.00
C PRO A 278 -12.12 -3.27 3.63
N VAL A 279 -11.87 -1.96 3.57
CA VAL A 279 -10.54 -1.42 3.27
C VAL A 279 -9.56 -1.67 4.43
N ALA A 280 -10.00 -1.49 5.68
CA ALA A 280 -9.20 -1.82 6.86
C ALA A 280 -8.80 -3.31 6.89
N MET A 281 -9.76 -4.20 6.63
CA MET A 281 -9.51 -5.64 6.55
C MET A 281 -8.59 -6.01 5.39
N GLN A 282 -8.74 -5.38 4.23
CA GLN A 282 -7.87 -5.60 3.07
C GLN A 282 -6.42 -5.25 3.40
N LEU A 283 -6.15 -4.04 3.92
CA LEU A 283 -4.80 -3.63 4.30
C LEU A 283 -4.23 -4.46 5.45
N GLY A 284 -5.06 -4.85 6.42
CA GLY A 284 -4.67 -5.74 7.50
C GLY A 284 -4.26 -7.13 7.00
N MET A 285 -5.01 -7.72 6.07
CA MET A 285 -4.67 -8.99 5.44
C MET A 285 -3.41 -8.89 4.58
N GLU A 286 -3.22 -7.79 3.87
CA GLU A 286 -2.00 -7.52 3.11
C GLU A 286 -0.78 -7.49 4.04
N CYS A 287 -0.84 -6.76 5.14
CA CYS A 287 0.21 -6.72 6.15
C CYS A 287 0.50 -8.10 6.77
N ALA A 288 -0.55 -8.84 7.12
CA ALA A 288 -0.42 -10.20 7.65
C ALA A 288 0.25 -11.14 6.64
N ALA A 289 -0.03 -10.99 5.36
CA ALA A 289 0.59 -11.77 4.30
C ALA A 289 2.09 -11.51 4.17
N PHE A 290 2.53 -10.25 4.31
CA PHE A 290 3.96 -9.91 4.35
C PHE A 290 4.64 -10.55 5.55
N SER A 291 4.02 -10.48 6.73
CA SER A 291 4.54 -11.08 7.95
C SER A 291 4.64 -12.60 7.85
N LEU A 292 3.61 -13.27 7.32
CA LEU A 292 3.62 -14.72 7.08
C LEU A 292 4.71 -15.12 6.06
N SER A 293 4.92 -14.33 5.01
CA SER A 293 5.98 -14.59 4.04
C SER A 293 7.36 -14.55 4.69
N ALA A 294 7.61 -13.60 5.60
CA ALA A 294 8.86 -13.52 6.35
C ALA A 294 9.07 -14.75 7.25
N ILE A 295 8.01 -15.25 7.92
CA ILE A 295 8.06 -16.48 8.73
C ILE A 295 8.43 -17.69 7.87
N PHE A 296 7.77 -17.86 6.70
CA PHE A 296 8.06 -18.98 5.80
C PHE A 296 9.48 -18.94 5.24
N VAL A 297 9.98 -17.73 4.93
CA VAL A 297 11.37 -17.56 4.49
C VAL A 297 12.35 -17.83 5.63
N GLY A 298 12.02 -17.47 6.88
CA GLY A 298 12.80 -17.79 8.07
C GLY A 298 13.00 -19.31 8.28
N TRP A 299 12.00 -20.14 7.91
CA TRP A 299 12.14 -21.60 7.96
C TRP A 299 13.11 -22.18 6.90
N ILE A 300 13.44 -21.40 5.87
CA ILE A 300 14.42 -21.82 4.85
C ILE A 300 15.85 -21.65 5.39
N GLY A 301 16.10 -20.55 6.12
CA GLY A 301 17.38 -20.25 6.71
C GLY A 301 17.67 -18.77 6.88
N ILE A 302 18.72 -18.47 7.64
CA ILE A 302 19.11 -17.10 8.03
C ILE A 302 19.49 -16.27 6.79
N THR A 303 20.27 -16.83 5.86
CA THR A 303 20.72 -16.16 4.62
C THR A 303 19.50 -15.78 3.75
N ALA A 304 18.51 -16.68 3.63
CA ALA A 304 17.29 -16.41 2.87
C ALA A 304 16.45 -15.32 3.52
N LEU A 305 16.35 -15.31 4.86
CA LEU A 305 15.61 -14.29 5.61
C LEU A 305 16.29 -12.92 5.47
N ALA A 306 17.62 -12.85 5.54
CA ALA A 306 18.37 -11.62 5.32
C ALA A 306 18.16 -11.07 3.90
N ALA A 307 18.25 -11.91 2.86
CA ALA A 307 17.98 -11.52 1.48
C ALA A 307 16.53 -11.03 1.28
N HIS A 308 15.56 -11.68 1.93
CA HIS A 308 14.15 -11.27 1.90
C HIS A 308 13.96 -9.89 2.53
N GLN A 309 14.61 -9.62 3.67
CA GLN A 309 14.51 -8.34 4.35
C GLN A 309 15.08 -7.19 3.51
N VAL A 310 16.23 -7.37 2.88
CA VAL A 310 16.83 -6.39 1.96
C VAL A 310 15.88 -6.11 0.78
N THR A 311 15.30 -7.18 0.20
CA THR A 311 14.33 -7.06 -0.91
C THR A 311 13.04 -6.34 -0.48
N LEU A 312 12.54 -6.60 0.74
CA LEU A 312 11.37 -5.91 1.29
C LEU A 312 11.63 -4.43 1.49
N THR A 313 12.82 -4.04 1.99
CA THR A 313 13.19 -2.63 2.18
C THR A 313 13.17 -1.87 0.85
N ALA A 314 13.74 -2.45 -0.21
CA ALA A 314 13.65 -1.87 -1.55
C ALA A 314 12.20 -1.79 -2.05
N SER A 315 11.41 -2.85 -1.85
CA SER A 315 9.99 -2.89 -2.22
C SER A 315 9.17 -1.80 -1.54
N GLN A 316 9.48 -1.48 -0.28
CA GLN A 316 8.74 -0.48 0.51
C GLN A 316 8.77 0.92 -0.12
N LEU A 317 9.93 1.34 -0.65
CA LEU A 317 10.04 2.63 -1.34
C LEU A 317 9.19 2.68 -2.60
N LEU A 318 9.23 1.62 -3.41
CA LEU A 318 8.41 1.50 -4.62
C LEU A 318 6.91 1.48 -4.29
N TYR A 319 6.53 0.75 -3.24
CA TYR A 319 5.17 0.68 -2.73
C TYR A 319 4.63 2.05 -2.33
N MET A 320 5.42 2.88 -1.62
CA MET A 320 4.99 4.21 -1.18
C MET A 320 4.65 5.14 -2.34
N VAL A 321 5.44 5.10 -3.42
CA VAL A 321 5.18 5.89 -4.62
C VAL A 321 3.90 5.43 -5.31
N ASN A 322 3.74 4.11 -5.51
CA ASN A 322 2.56 3.54 -6.15
C ASN A 322 1.28 3.81 -5.31
N SER A 323 1.34 3.63 -4.00
CA SER A 323 0.25 3.88 -3.06
C SER A 323 -0.20 5.34 -3.07
N GLY A 324 0.75 6.30 -3.11
CA GLY A 324 0.44 7.72 -3.22
C GLY A 324 -0.26 8.08 -4.54
N MET A 325 0.20 7.51 -5.66
CA MET A 325 -0.45 7.71 -6.95
C MET A 325 -1.82 7.03 -7.03
N ALA A 326 -1.98 5.86 -6.42
CA ALA A 326 -3.26 5.17 -6.32
C ALA A 326 -4.31 6.00 -5.57
N ALA A 327 -3.92 6.67 -4.48
CA ALA A 327 -4.79 7.60 -3.76
C ALA A 327 -5.25 8.76 -4.66
N ALA A 328 -4.35 9.35 -5.47
CA ALA A 328 -4.71 10.39 -6.42
C ALA A 328 -5.70 9.90 -7.50
N ILE A 329 -5.54 8.67 -7.97
CA ILE A 329 -6.48 8.03 -8.92
C ILE A 329 -7.84 7.85 -8.26
N ALA A 330 -7.89 7.38 -7.01
CA ALA A 330 -9.13 7.21 -6.26
C ALA A 330 -9.90 8.52 -6.13
N VAL A 331 -9.22 9.62 -5.79
CA VAL A 331 -9.78 10.97 -5.71
C VAL A 331 -10.36 11.39 -7.06
N ARG A 332 -9.60 11.22 -8.15
CA ARG A 332 -10.03 11.65 -9.48
C ARG A 332 -11.20 10.83 -10.01
N VAL A 333 -11.18 9.52 -9.83
CA VAL A 333 -12.25 8.60 -10.24
C VAL A 333 -13.53 8.87 -9.46
N SER A 334 -13.43 9.08 -8.14
CA SER A 334 -14.60 9.39 -7.32
C SER A 334 -15.22 10.75 -7.64
N TYR A 335 -14.40 11.75 -7.98
CA TYR A 335 -14.85 13.04 -8.44
C TYR A 335 -15.76 12.94 -9.67
N PHE A 336 -15.31 12.27 -10.74
CA PHE A 336 -16.10 12.09 -11.95
C PHE A 336 -17.29 11.14 -11.75
N HIS A 337 -17.13 10.16 -10.86
CA HIS A 337 -18.26 9.33 -10.47
C HIS A 337 -19.38 10.15 -9.81
N GLY A 338 -19.01 11.13 -8.99
CA GLY A 338 -19.96 12.09 -8.43
C GLY A 338 -20.69 12.91 -9.48
N GLN A 339 -20.02 13.32 -10.55
CA GLN A 339 -20.62 14.03 -11.68
C GLN A 339 -21.52 13.15 -12.57
N GLY A 340 -21.51 11.84 -12.40
CA GLY A 340 -22.22 10.91 -13.27
C GLY A 340 -21.55 10.67 -14.63
N ASP A 341 -20.37 11.24 -14.87
CA ASP A 341 -19.63 11.10 -16.14
C ASP A 341 -18.85 9.77 -16.18
N THR A 342 -19.50 8.74 -16.68
CA THR A 342 -18.92 7.39 -16.80
C THR A 342 -17.76 7.35 -17.80
N VAL A 343 -17.72 8.25 -18.78
CA VAL A 343 -16.63 8.32 -19.78
C VAL A 343 -15.38 8.89 -19.10
N ALA A 344 -15.52 10.01 -18.38
CA ALA A 344 -14.41 10.61 -17.63
C ALA A 344 -13.91 9.70 -16.50
N VAL A 345 -14.78 8.94 -15.82
CA VAL A 345 -14.39 7.90 -14.85
C VAL A 345 -13.46 6.87 -15.50
N ARG A 346 -13.84 6.37 -16.67
CA ARG A 346 -13.05 5.39 -17.43
C ARG A 346 -11.72 6.01 -17.88
N ASP A 347 -11.76 7.20 -18.43
CA ASP A 347 -10.56 7.90 -18.95
C ASP A 347 -9.59 8.25 -17.81
N ALA A 348 -10.08 8.70 -16.65
CA ALA A 348 -9.26 8.92 -15.45
C ALA A 348 -8.61 7.61 -14.95
N ALA A 349 -9.33 6.49 -14.97
CA ALA A 349 -8.79 5.19 -14.57
C ALA A 349 -7.70 4.69 -15.53
N TYR A 350 -7.90 4.84 -16.86
CA TYR A 350 -6.86 4.48 -17.85
C TYR A 350 -5.64 5.41 -17.76
N ALA A 351 -5.85 6.72 -17.61
CA ALA A 351 -4.75 7.66 -17.38
C ALA A 351 -3.96 7.29 -16.12
N GLY A 352 -4.64 6.93 -15.03
CA GLY A 352 -4.03 6.44 -13.81
C GLY A 352 -3.21 5.17 -14.03
N PHE A 353 -3.75 4.21 -14.77
CA PHE A 353 -3.04 2.99 -15.16
C PHE A 353 -1.75 3.30 -15.92
N HIS A 354 -1.80 4.19 -16.92
CA HIS A 354 -0.60 4.58 -17.67
C HIS A 354 0.46 5.21 -16.77
N VAL A 355 0.04 6.11 -15.85
CA VAL A 355 0.96 6.78 -14.92
C VAL A 355 1.61 5.77 -13.97
N ILE A 356 0.84 4.87 -13.35
CA ILE A 356 1.39 3.85 -12.44
C ILE A 356 2.33 2.89 -13.20
N MET A 357 1.96 2.45 -14.39
CA MET A 357 2.82 1.58 -15.21
C MET A 357 4.12 2.28 -15.60
N LEU A 358 4.06 3.56 -15.97
CA LEU A 358 5.25 4.36 -16.26
C LEU A 358 6.14 4.50 -15.03
N ILE A 359 5.58 4.82 -13.88
CA ILE A 359 6.31 4.94 -12.61
C ILE A 359 6.93 3.59 -12.24
N ALA A 360 6.17 2.51 -12.29
CA ALA A 360 6.68 1.17 -12.02
C ALA A 360 7.84 0.80 -12.96
N PHE A 361 7.75 1.17 -14.24
CA PHE A 361 8.83 0.96 -15.20
C PHE A 361 10.06 1.81 -14.87
N VAL A 362 9.89 3.12 -14.68
CA VAL A 362 10.99 4.05 -14.39
C VAL A 362 11.72 3.67 -13.11
N LEU A 363 11.00 3.30 -12.06
CA LEU A 363 11.59 2.89 -10.78
C LEU A 363 12.21 1.47 -10.83
N SER A 364 11.68 0.58 -11.66
CA SER A 364 12.21 -0.77 -11.81
C SER A 364 13.54 -0.81 -12.58
N VAL A 365 13.77 0.14 -13.50
CA VAL A 365 15.02 0.19 -14.29
C VAL A 365 16.26 0.36 -13.41
N PRO A 366 16.37 1.36 -12.52
CA PRO A 366 17.51 1.48 -11.61
C PRO A 366 17.68 0.26 -10.70
N VAL A 367 16.60 -0.27 -10.15
CA VAL A 367 16.62 -1.46 -9.27
C VAL A 367 17.15 -2.67 -10.05
N PHE A 368 16.78 -2.84 -11.32
CA PHE A 368 17.29 -3.91 -12.16
C PHE A 368 18.77 -3.73 -12.53
N LEU A 369 19.18 -2.52 -12.90
CA LEU A 369 20.56 -2.21 -13.27
C LEU A 369 21.50 -2.35 -12.07
N LEU A 370 21.08 -1.91 -10.90
CA LEU A 370 21.86 -1.95 -9.67
C LEU A 370 21.70 -3.26 -8.89
N ARG A 371 20.97 -4.27 -9.40
CA ARG A 371 20.63 -5.51 -8.69
C ARG A 371 21.81 -6.26 -8.07
N ASN A 372 22.99 -6.15 -8.68
CA ASN A 372 24.22 -6.81 -8.21
C ASN A 372 24.99 -5.95 -7.20
N THR A 373 24.72 -4.64 -7.15
CA THR A 373 25.50 -3.67 -6.35
C THR A 373 24.72 -3.16 -5.15
N PHE A 374 23.40 -2.99 -5.31
CA PHE A 374 22.52 -2.41 -4.31
C PHE A 374 22.51 -3.19 -2.98
N SER A 375 22.67 -4.51 -3.01
CA SER A 375 22.70 -5.36 -1.83
C SER A 375 23.92 -5.12 -0.94
N TYR A 376 25.05 -4.71 -1.52
CA TYR A 376 26.26 -4.36 -0.78
C TYR A 376 26.09 -3.12 0.10
N TRP A 377 25.07 -2.31 -0.11
CA TRP A 377 24.73 -1.19 0.78
C TRP A 377 24.15 -1.67 2.13
N PHE A 378 23.69 -2.91 2.21
CA PHE A 378 23.03 -3.48 3.38
C PHE A 378 23.84 -4.58 4.06
N THR A 379 24.72 -5.29 3.32
CA THR A 379 25.48 -6.43 3.85
C THR A 379 26.70 -6.74 3.00
N ASP A 380 27.76 -7.16 3.65
CA ASP A 380 28.99 -7.63 3.00
C ASP A 380 28.95 -9.12 2.64
N SER A 381 27.89 -9.84 3.02
CA SER A 381 27.76 -11.27 2.72
C SER A 381 27.49 -11.52 1.25
N ALA A 382 28.43 -12.11 0.54
CA ALA A 382 28.30 -12.45 -0.88
C ALA A 382 27.12 -13.40 -1.16
N GLU A 383 26.81 -14.34 -0.25
CA GLU A 383 25.68 -15.26 -0.39
C GLU A 383 24.33 -14.51 -0.37
N VAL A 384 24.18 -13.55 0.54
CA VAL A 384 22.97 -12.70 0.62
C VAL A 384 22.87 -11.86 -0.64
N CYS A 385 23.96 -11.27 -1.12
CA CYS A 385 23.98 -10.43 -2.32
C CYS A 385 23.55 -11.20 -3.58
N VAL A 386 24.01 -12.43 -3.75
CA VAL A 386 23.59 -13.30 -4.86
C VAL A 386 22.09 -13.61 -4.77
N LEU A 387 21.58 -13.94 -3.60
CA LEU A 387 20.14 -14.20 -3.42
C LEU A 387 19.30 -12.95 -3.70
N VAL A 388 19.70 -11.78 -3.23
CA VAL A 388 19.01 -10.51 -3.50
C VAL A 388 18.97 -10.25 -5.00
N SER A 389 20.08 -10.40 -5.72
CA SER A 389 20.12 -10.19 -7.17
C SER A 389 19.13 -11.09 -7.95
N GLN A 390 18.87 -12.30 -7.45
CA GLN A 390 17.89 -13.23 -8.03
C GLN A 390 16.45 -12.85 -7.66
N THR A 391 16.21 -12.26 -6.47
CA THR A 391 14.86 -11.87 -6.00
C THR A 391 14.39 -10.57 -6.61
N VAL A 392 15.26 -9.70 -7.11
CA VAL A 392 14.91 -8.45 -7.79
C VAL A 392 14.02 -8.68 -9.01
N ILE A 393 14.24 -9.74 -9.80
CA ILE A 393 13.41 -10.02 -10.98
C ILE A 393 11.94 -10.32 -10.59
N PRO A 394 11.66 -11.27 -9.68
CA PRO A 394 10.32 -11.45 -9.15
C PRO A 394 9.72 -10.20 -8.49
N LEU A 395 10.53 -9.39 -7.81
CA LEU A 395 10.09 -8.13 -7.22
C LEU A 395 9.57 -7.16 -8.29
N ILE A 396 10.28 -7.00 -9.41
CA ILE A 396 9.87 -6.15 -10.52
C ILE A 396 8.53 -6.65 -11.10
N VAL A 397 8.38 -7.94 -11.34
CA VAL A 397 7.12 -8.52 -11.83
C VAL A 397 5.97 -8.26 -10.86
N TYR A 398 6.26 -8.40 -9.56
CA TYR A 398 5.28 -8.08 -8.51
C TYR A 398 4.85 -6.61 -8.53
N GLN A 399 5.76 -5.66 -8.73
CA GLN A 399 5.45 -4.23 -8.79
C GLN A 399 4.48 -3.87 -9.92
N PHE A 400 4.63 -4.50 -11.10
CA PHE A 400 3.67 -4.31 -12.18
C PHE A 400 2.28 -4.88 -11.83
N GLY A 401 2.25 -6.01 -11.15
CA GLY A 401 1.00 -6.61 -10.68
C GLY A 401 0.30 -5.77 -9.62
N ASP A 402 1.05 -5.24 -8.67
CA ASP A 402 0.58 -4.34 -7.62
C ASP A 402 -0.02 -3.05 -8.23
N GLY A 403 0.67 -2.45 -9.21
CA GLY A 403 0.15 -1.30 -9.96
C GLY A 403 -1.17 -1.59 -10.69
N LEU A 404 -1.35 -2.79 -11.26
CA LEU A 404 -2.61 -3.24 -11.84
C LEU A 404 -3.71 -3.32 -10.77
N GLN A 405 -3.43 -3.92 -9.62
CA GLN A 405 -4.36 -4.05 -8.52
C GLN A 405 -4.88 -2.69 -8.07
N TYR A 406 -3.99 -1.73 -7.78
CA TYR A 406 -4.35 -0.38 -7.35
C TYR A 406 -5.24 0.35 -8.36
N THR A 407 -4.96 0.23 -9.65
CA THR A 407 -5.76 0.91 -10.69
C THR A 407 -7.17 0.35 -10.79
N PHE A 408 -7.32 -0.95 -10.65
CA PHE A 408 -8.61 -1.60 -10.84
C PHE A 408 -9.46 -1.66 -9.56
N CYS A 409 -8.87 -1.70 -8.36
CA CYS A 409 -9.59 -1.63 -7.08
C CYS A 409 -10.36 -0.31 -6.88
N GLN A 410 -9.97 0.76 -7.55
CA GLN A 410 -10.59 2.08 -7.40
C GLN A 410 -11.91 2.26 -8.19
N ARG A 411 -12.39 1.24 -8.91
CA ARG A 411 -13.67 1.34 -9.63
C ARG A 411 -14.86 1.13 -8.70
N PRO A 412 -15.87 2.02 -8.69
CA PRO A 412 -17.00 1.97 -7.77
C PRO A 412 -18.10 0.95 -8.20
N SER A 413 -17.76 -0.30 -8.46
CA SER A 413 -18.74 -1.34 -8.79
C SER A 413 -18.77 -2.45 -7.74
N ARG A 414 -19.98 -2.84 -7.28
CA ARG A 414 -20.19 -3.93 -6.30
C ARG A 414 -19.57 -5.27 -6.71
N HIS A 415 -19.41 -5.52 -8.00
CA HIS A 415 -18.76 -6.73 -8.53
C HIS A 415 -17.23 -6.70 -8.35
N PHE A 416 -16.64 -5.53 -8.19
CA PHE A 416 -15.20 -5.34 -8.16
C PHE A 416 -14.57 -5.57 -6.78
N VAL A 417 -15.31 -5.30 -5.70
CA VAL A 417 -14.86 -5.62 -4.32
C VAL A 417 -14.64 -7.12 -4.15
N ARG A 418 -15.42 -7.97 -4.85
CA ARG A 418 -15.17 -9.42 -4.88
C ARG A 418 -13.97 -9.79 -5.75
N ALA A 419 -13.75 -9.10 -6.88
CA ALA A 419 -12.62 -9.36 -7.76
C ALA A 419 -11.27 -8.93 -7.14
N SER A 420 -11.22 -7.84 -6.35
CA SER A 420 -10.00 -7.43 -5.64
C SER A 420 -9.57 -8.47 -4.60
N ALA A 421 -10.50 -8.99 -3.79
CA ALA A 421 -10.20 -10.06 -2.83
C ALA A 421 -9.66 -11.34 -3.51
N HIS A 422 -10.10 -11.64 -4.73
CA HIS A 422 -9.55 -12.76 -5.51
C HIS A 422 -8.18 -12.45 -6.11
N LEU A 423 -7.92 -11.20 -6.52
CA LEU A 423 -6.61 -10.76 -6.99
C LEU A 423 -5.61 -10.78 -5.83
N ASP A 424 -5.97 -10.31 -4.65
CA ASP A 424 -5.15 -10.38 -3.43
C ASP A 424 -4.78 -11.84 -3.11
N SER A 425 -5.73 -12.76 -3.22
CA SER A 425 -5.50 -14.19 -3.02
C SER A 425 -4.57 -14.80 -4.08
N LEU A 426 -4.68 -14.37 -5.35
CA LEU A 426 -3.79 -14.77 -6.43
C LEU A 426 -2.38 -14.22 -6.24
N PHE A 427 -2.25 -12.97 -5.75
CA PHE A 427 -0.97 -12.36 -5.42
C PHE A 427 -0.30 -13.03 -4.22
N LEU A 428 -1.07 -13.42 -3.20
CA LEU A 428 -0.58 -14.22 -2.07
C LEU A 428 -0.01 -15.56 -2.53
N LEU A 429 -0.71 -16.23 -3.45
CA LEU A 429 -0.23 -17.48 -4.07
C LEU A 429 1.04 -17.25 -4.88
N PHE A 430 1.10 -16.17 -5.68
CA PHE A 430 2.28 -15.85 -6.49
C PHE A 430 3.50 -15.53 -5.61
N ARG A 431 3.33 -14.79 -4.52
CA ARG A 431 4.38 -14.53 -3.50
C ARG A 431 4.85 -15.82 -2.84
N GLY A 432 3.94 -16.70 -2.45
CA GLY A 432 4.28 -18.03 -1.91
C GLY A 432 5.06 -18.89 -2.91
N VAL A 433 4.76 -18.79 -4.21
CA VAL A 433 5.49 -19.47 -5.28
C VAL A 433 6.88 -18.88 -5.48
N VAL A 434 7.04 -17.56 -5.40
CA VAL A 434 8.33 -16.85 -5.51
C VAL A 434 9.20 -17.21 -4.30
N ALA A 435 8.67 -17.14 -3.08
CA ALA A 435 9.38 -17.55 -1.87
C ALA A 435 9.80 -19.03 -1.92
N ALA A 436 8.97 -19.91 -2.46
CA ALA A 436 9.31 -21.33 -2.59
C ALA A 436 10.31 -21.65 -3.72
N ARG A 437 10.48 -20.75 -4.72
CA ARG A 437 11.55 -20.88 -5.74
C ARG A 437 12.91 -20.39 -5.25
N LEU A 438 12.91 -19.57 -4.18
CA LEU A 438 14.12 -19.15 -3.48
C LEU A 438 14.76 -20.27 -2.64
N VAL A 439 14.12 -21.45 -2.55
CA VAL A 439 14.76 -22.64 -1.96
C VAL A 439 15.94 -23.05 -2.88
N PRO A 440 17.19 -22.79 -2.51
CA PRO A 440 18.33 -23.18 -3.32
C PRO A 440 18.36 -24.70 -3.45
N ARG A 441 18.87 -25.20 -4.58
CA ARG A 441 19.19 -26.60 -4.79
C ARG A 441 20.20 -27.19 -3.76
N HIS A 442 20.69 -26.35 -2.85
CA HIS A 442 21.61 -26.72 -1.77
C HIS A 442 21.04 -27.59 -0.65
N THR A 443 19.74 -27.89 -0.63
CA THR A 443 19.21 -28.93 0.27
C THR A 443 19.53 -30.37 -0.16
N GLN A 444 20.63 -30.57 -0.87
CA GLN A 444 21.06 -31.90 -1.29
C GLN A 444 21.52 -32.83 -0.14
N ARG A 445 21.59 -32.37 1.10
CA ARG A 445 22.01 -33.17 2.27
C ARG A 445 20.86 -33.83 3.09
N LEU A 446 19.59 -33.66 2.71
CA LEU A 446 18.47 -34.37 3.36
C LEU A 446 18.05 -35.57 2.48
N GLY A 447 18.01 -36.74 3.09
CA GLY A 447 17.71 -38.01 2.41
C GLY A 447 16.43 -37.99 1.56
N PRO A 448 16.33 -38.80 0.49
CA PRO A 448 15.34 -38.68 -0.57
C PRO A 448 13.87 -38.84 -0.10
N CYS A 449 13.59 -39.65 0.91
CA CYS A 449 12.23 -39.92 1.37
C CYS A 449 11.57 -38.73 2.09
N ARG A 450 12.29 -38.00 2.93
CA ARG A 450 11.72 -36.81 3.62
C ARG A 450 11.51 -35.58 2.70
N ARG A 451 12.20 -35.55 1.58
CA ARG A 451 12.05 -34.53 0.55
C ARG A 451 10.73 -34.67 -0.23
N LEU A 452 10.43 -35.88 -0.67
CA LEU A 452 9.22 -36.18 -1.45
C LEU A 452 7.94 -35.93 -0.65
N GLU A 453 7.92 -36.27 0.63
CA GLU A 453 6.74 -36.02 1.48
C GLU A 453 6.48 -34.53 1.75
N ARG A 454 7.52 -33.69 1.96
CA ARG A 454 7.33 -32.24 2.15
C ARG A 454 6.89 -31.55 0.85
N VAL A 455 7.54 -31.88 -0.25
CA VAL A 455 7.17 -31.34 -1.57
C VAL A 455 5.78 -31.82 -1.98
N SER A 456 5.44 -33.07 -1.72
CA SER A 456 4.11 -33.62 -2.00
C SER A 456 2.99 -32.97 -1.16
N ARG A 457 3.21 -32.74 0.14
CA ARG A 457 2.23 -32.02 0.99
C ARG A 457 2.05 -30.58 0.57
N VAL A 458 3.12 -29.87 0.23
CA VAL A 458 3.04 -28.49 -0.28
C VAL A 458 2.36 -28.42 -1.65
N LEU A 459 2.61 -29.40 -2.53
CA LEU A 459 1.96 -29.51 -3.84
C LEU A 459 0.48 -29.95 -3.73
N ALA A 460 0.14 -30.82 -2.79
CA ALA A 460 -1.25 -31.25 -2.55
C ALA A 460 -2.13 -30.10 -2.03
N VAL A 461 -1.65 -29.35 -1.06
CA VAL A 461 -2.32 -28.14 -0.56
C VAL A 461 -2.48 -27.11 -1.70
N ARG A 462 -1.45 -26.95 -2.56
CA ARG A 462 -1.51 -26.09 -3.75
C ARG A 462 -2.55 -26.52 -4.77
N ARG A 463 -2.66 -27.82 -5.05
CA ARG A 463 -3.62 -28.34 -6.04
C ARG A 463 -5.06 -28.10 -5.59
N HIS A 464 -5.38 -28.36 -4.34
CA HIS A 464 -6.71 -28.11 -3.78
C HIS A 464 -7.07 -26.64 -3.69
N THR A 465 -6.15 -25.78 -3.28
CA THR A 465 -6.38 -24.32 -3.21
C THR A 465 -6.51 -23.70 -4.60
N LEU A 466 -5.70 -24.13 -5.58
CA LEU A 466 -5.78 -23.66 -6.96
C LEU A 466 -7.07 -24.12 -7.65
N LEU A 467 -7.50 -25.36 -7.43
CA LEU A 467 -8.75 -25.90 -7.99
C LEU A 467 -9.98 -25.24 -7.34
N ALA A 468 -9.94 -24.98 -6.02
CA ALA A 468 -11.01 -24.26 -5.33
C ALA A 468 -11.12 -22.79 -5.80
N LEU A 469 -9.98 -22.13 -6.04
CA LEU A 469 -9.93 -20.76 -6.59
C LEU A 469 -10.39 -20.70 -8.06
N LEU A 470 -9.99 -21.65 -8.89
CA LEU A 470 -10.44 -21.72 -10.28
C LEU A 470 -11.95 -22.05 -10.39
N HIS A 471 -12.49 -22.84 -9.48
CA HIS A 471 -13.93 -23.12 -9.44
C HIS A 471 -14.77 -21.98 -8.86
N SER A 472 -14.20 -21.15 -7.99
CA SER A 472 -14.91 -20.00 -7.38
C SER A 472 -14.82 -18.71 -8.22
N THR A 473 -13.96 -18.66 -9.26
CA THR A 473 -13.83 -17.48 -10.12
C THR A 473 -14.88 -17.48 -11.20
N PRO A 474 -15.80 -16.49 -11.26
CA PRO A 474 -16.75 -16.40 -12.35
C PRO A 474 -15.99 -16.29 -13.68
N GLN A 475 -16.35 -17.11 -14.66
CA GLN A 475 -15.71 -17.12 -15.99
C GLN A 475 -15.71 -15.74 -16.68
N THR A 476 -16.63 -14.87 -16.28
CA THR A 476 -16.70 -13.46 -16.70
C THR A 476 -15.51 -12.63 -16.22
N ALA A 477 -14.99 -12.85 -15.01
CA ALA A 477 -13.83 -12.10 -14.47
C ALA A 477 -12.53 -12.49 -15.21
N LEU A 478 -12.36 -13.78 -15.50
CA LEU A 478 -11.19 -14.28 -16.24
C LEU A 478 -11.19 -13.78 -17.70
N LYS A 479 -12.37 -13.72 -18.34
CA LYS A 479 -12.54 -13.15 -19.70
C LYS A 479 -12.21 -11.66 -19.76
N TRP A 480 -12.52 -10.90 -18.70
CA TRP A 480 -12.21 -9.46 -18.62
C TRP A 480 -10.72 -9.17 -18.36
N LEU A 481 -10.05 -9.98 -17.55
CA LEU A 481 -8.61 -9.87 -17.25
C LEU A 481 -7.74 -10.19 -18.47
N LEU A 482 -8.17 -11.13 -19.30
CA LEU A 482 -7.42 -11.59 -20.48
C LEU A 482 -7.75 -10.80 -21.76
N ARG A 483 -8.85 -10.07 -21.80
CA ARG A 483 -9.30 -9.32 -22.97
C ARG A 483 -8.30 -8.31 -23.56
N PRO A 484 -7.56 -7.51 -22.75
CA PRO A 484 -6.58 -6.57 -23.31
C PRO A 484 -5.30 -7.24 -23.82
N PHE A 485 -4.98 -8.46 -23.36
CA PHE A 485 -3.71 -9.13 -23.68
C PHE A 485 -3.81 -10.21 -24.77
N PHE A 486 -5.00 -10.80 -25.00
CA PHE A 486 -5.15 -12.00 -25.85
C PHE A 486 -6.14 -11.85 -27.03
N MET A 487 -6.83 -10.76 -27.19
CA MET A 487 -7.90 -10.66 -28.19
C MET A 487 -7.50 -10.58 -29.67
N PRO A 488 -6.28 -10.31 -30.13
CA PRO A 488 -5.96 -10.43 -31.54
C PRO A 488 -5.61 -11.84 -32.00
N TYR A 489 -5.32 -12.78 -31.09
CA TYR A 489 -4.69 -14.03 -31.50
C TYR A 489 -5.54 -15.31 -31.37
N VAL A 490 -6.55 -15.33 -30.51
CA VAL A 490 -7.35 -16.55 -30.23
C VAL A 490 -8.59 -16.66 -31.13
N LEU A 491 -9.14 -15.56 -31.64
CA LEU A 491 -10.36 -15.56 -32.45
C LEU A 491 -10.15 -15.97 -33.92
N ARG A 492 -8.92 -16.25 -34.36
CA ARG A 492 -8.64 -16.68 -35.75
C ARG A 492 -8.42 -18.19 -35.91
N ARG A 493 -8.47 -18.97 -34.83
CA ARG A 493 -8.18 -20.43 -34.90
C ARG A 493 -9.23 -21.38 -34.32
N SER A 494 -10.27 -20.87 -33.69
CA SER A 494 -11.41 -21.72 -33.28
C SER A 494 -12.67 -21.24 -33.96
N GLY A 495 -13.05 -21.92 -35.04
CA GLY A 495 -14.36 -21.77 -35.69
C GLY A 495 -15.47 -22.14 -34.70
N PHE A 496 -15.95 -21.15 -33.92
CA PHE A 496 -17.15 -21.29 -33.13
C PHE A 496 -18.22 -20.33 -33.66
N VAL A 497 -19.27 -20.96 -34.14
CA VAL A 497 -20.51 -20.39 -34.65
C VAL A 497 -21.11 -19.43 -33.61
N ALA A 498 -21.47 -18.25 -34.07
CA ALA A 498 -22.25 -17.28 -33.32
C ALA A 498 -23.63 -17.85 -32.99
N ILE A 499 -23.95 -18.00 -31.71
CA ILE A 499 -25.31 -18.12 -31.22
C ILE A 499 -25.71 -16.77 -30.64
N ASN A 500 -26.70 -16.15 -31.26
CA ASN A 500 -27.36 -14.92 -30.85
C ASN A 500 -28.06 -15.13 -29.49
N PRO A 501 -28.02 -14.20 -28.55
CA PRO A 501 -28.89 -14.20 -27.39
C PRO A 501 -30.14 -13.36 -27.67
N LEU A 502 -31.28 -13.95 -27.41
CA LEU A 502 -32.48 -13.26 -26.98
C LEU A 502 -32.35 -12.78 -25.56
#